data_25fe9b18c9aa72d22be2c1a31e56c218
#
_entry.id   25fe9b18c9aa72d22be2c1a31e56c218
#
_cell.length_a   1.000
_cell.length_b   1.000
_cell.length_c   1.000
_cell.angle_alpha   90.00
_cell.angle_beta   90.00
_cell.angle_gamma   90.00
#
_symmetry.space_group_name_H-M   'P 1'
#
loop_
_entity.id
_entity.type
_entity.pdbx_description
1 polymer ?
#
loop_
_entity_poly.entity_id
_entity_poly.type
_entity_poly.pdbx_seq_one_letter_code
_entity_poly.pdbx_strand_id
1 'polypeptide(L)'
;MTVRRIVPDIRIGSEKDMATNRDFYGLLGFEEVMNQGWVMTLASPSNPTAQISFLTEEHTAPVVPDLSVEVEDVDAVYARVITSGAEILRELRDEEWGVRRFFVRDPNGRVVNVLGHRCEGVLG
;
A
#
# COMPACT_ATOMS: atom_id res chain seq x y z
N MET A 1 11.34 -15.60 0.57
CA MET A 1 10.98 -14.20 0.85
C MET A 1 9.55 -14.15 1.35
N THR A 2 9.29 -13.30 2.31
CA THR A 2 8.03 -13.34 3.04
C THR A 2 7.16 -12.16 2.72
N VAL A 3 5.90 -12.44 2.36
CA VAL A 3 4.86 -11.41 2.29
C VAL A 3 4.36 -11.18 3.71
N ARG A 4 4.39 -9.92 4.15
CA ARG A 4 3.98 -9.56 5.51
C ARG A 4 2.52 -9.17 5.61
N ARG A 5 1.98 -8.52 4.59
CA ARG A 5 0.56 -8.15 4.56
C ARG A 5 0.17 -7.73 3.15
N ILE A 6 -1.13 -7.77 2.91
CA ILE A 6 -1.74 -7.28 1.68
C ILE A 6 -2.83 -6.29 2.08
N VAL A 7 -2.84 -5.12 1.43
CA VAL A 7 -3.81 -4.07 1.71
C VAL A 7 -4.49 -3.68 0.40
N PRO A 8 -5.79 -3.93 0.25
CA PRO A 8 -6.54 -3.36 -0.86
C PRO A 8 -6.50 -1.84 -0.76
N ASP A 9 -6.24 -1.17 -1.89
CA ASP A 9 -6.23 0.28 -1.96
C ASP A 9 -7.43 0.68 -2.81
N ILE A 10 -8.42 1.32 -2.20
CA ILE A 10 -9.65 1.67 -2.88
C ILE A 10 -9.65 3.15 -3.17
N ARG A 11 -9.77 3.49 -4.46
CA ARG A 11 -9.85 4.88 -4.86
C ARG A 11 -11.24 5.40 -4.59
N ILE A 12 -11.33 6.58 -3.97
CA ILE A 12 -12.58 7.25 -3.68
C ILE A 12 -12.57 8.64 -4.32
N GLY A 13 -13.75 9.22 -4.51
CA GLY A 13 -13.91 10.46 -5.27
C GLY A 13 -13.44 11.70 -4.56
N SER A 14 -13.54 11.74 -3.23
CA SER A 14 -13.17 12.92 -2.47
C SER A 14 -12.96 12.56 -1.00
N GLU A 15 -12.37 13.50 -0.27
CA GLU A 15 -12.15 13.32 1.17
C GLU A 15 -13.47 13.21 1.95
N LYS A 16 -14.58 13.67 1.37
CA LYS A 16 -15.90 13.51 2.01
C LYS A 16 -16.29 12.05 2.12
N ASP A 17 -15.78 11.21 1.22
CA ASP A 17 -16.10 9.78 1.22
C ASP A 17 -15.34 9.01 2.30
N MET A 18 -14.35 9.63 2.94
CA MET A 18 -13.61 8.97 4.02
C MET A 18 -14.52 8.55 5.17
N ALA A 19 -15.33 9.50 5.67
CA ALA A 19 -16.22 9.21 6.79
C ALA A 19 -17.27 8.15 6.44
N THR A 20 -17.82 8.23 5.22
CA THR A 20 -18.82 7.26 4.77
C THR A 20 -18.23 5.85 4.74
N ASN A 21 -17.00 5.73 4.21
CA ASN A 21 -16.33 4.44 4.16
C ASN A 21 -15.92 3.94 5.54
N ARG A 22 -15.43 4.84 6.39
CA ARG A 22 -15.10 4.47 7.77
C ARG A 22 -16.31 3.91 8.51
N ASP A 23 -17.46 4.57 8.35
CA ASP A 23 -18.68 4.13 9.01
C ASP A 23 -19.15 2.78 8.48
N PHE A 24 -19.12 2.59 7.17
CA PHE A 24 -19.54 1.33 6.58
C PHE A 24 -18.65 0.17 7.04
N TYR A 25 -17.33 0.33 6.87
CA TYR A 25 -16.41 -0.75 7.24
C TYR A 25 -16.31 -0.92 8.75
N GLY A 26 -16.62 0.14 9.52
CA GLY A 26 -16.76 0.05 10.95
C GLY A 26 -17.83 -0.94 11.38
N LEU A 27 -18.90 -1.08 10.58
CA LEU A 27 -19.95 -2.07 10.85
C LEU A 27 -19.39 -3.50 10.77
N LEU A 28 -18.33 -3.71 10.00
CA LEU A 28 -17.69 -5.00 9.85
C LEU A 28 -16.63 -5.28 10.92
N GLY A 29 -16.29 -4.26 11.72
CA GLY A 29 -15.32 -4.42 12.79
C GLY A 29 -13.99 -3.71 12.57
N PHE A 30 -13.85 -2.95 11.46
CA PHE A 30 -12.62 -2.21 11.21
C PHE A 30 -12.59 -0.92 12.01
N GLU A 31 -11.37 -0.50 12.39
CA GLU A 31 -11.14 0.77 13.07
C GLU A 31 -10.08 1.57 12.32
N GLU A 32 -10.22 2.88 12.35
CA GLU A 32 -9.25 3.76 11.71
C GLU A 32 -7.92 3.72 12.47
N VAL A 33 -6.82 3.48 11.74
CA VAL A 33 -5.47 3.44 12.32
C VAL A 33 -4.57 4.52 11.73
N MET A 34 -4.97 5.13 10.61
CA MET A 34 -4.18 6.20 10.00
C MET A 34 -5.11 7.03 9.12
N ASN A 35 -4.95 8.35 9.17
CA ASN A 35 -5.70 9.26 8.30
C ASN A 35 -4.86 10.52 8.05
N GLN A 36 -4.51 10.75 6.79
CA GLN A 36 -3.75 11.92 6.38
C GLN A 36 -4.57 12.82 5.45
N GLY A 37 -5.88 12.68 5.44
CA GLY A 37 -6.79 13.45 4.61
C GLY A 37 -6.97 12.83 3.23
N TRP A 38 -5.90 12.66 2.48
CA TRP A 38 -5.95 12.07 1.14
C TRP A 38 -5.88 10.54 1.16
N VAL A 39 -5.47 9.97 2.26
CA VAL A 39 -5.41 8.51 2.46
C VAL A 39 -5.85 8.17 3.88
N MET A 40 -6.59 7.09 4.01
CA MET A 40 -7.06 6.58 5.30
C MET A 40 -6.87 5.07 5.30
N THR A 41 -6.39 4.52 6.42
CA THR A 41 -6.25 3.07 6.58
C THR A 41 -7.09 2.61 7.75
N LEU A 42 -7.86 1.56 7.52
CA LEU A 42 -8.63 0.87 8.55
C LEU A 42 -8.02 -0.51 8.78
N ALA A 43 -8.08 -0.98 10.01
CA ALA A 43 -7.54 -2.29 10.37
C ALA A 43 -8.45 -3.01 11.36
N SER A 44 -8.30 -4.32 11.41
CA SER A 44 -8.99 -5.12 12.44
C SER A 44 -8.23 -4.98 13.75
N PRO A 45 -8.91 -4.65 14.87
CA PRO A 45 -8.23 -4.56 16.18
C PRO A 45 -7.61 -5.88 16.62
N SER A 46 -8.23 -6.99 16.25
CA SER A 46 -7.74 -8.31 16.67
C SER A 46 -6.73 -8.92 15.70
N ASN A 47 -6.62 -8.36 14.51
CA ASN A 47 -5.67 -8.82 13.50
C ASN A 47 -5.16 -7.62 12.71
N PRO A 48 -4.12 -6.93 13.22
CA PRO A 48 -3.67 -5.66 12.61
C PRO A 48 -3.16 -5.76 11.18
N THR A 49 -2.89 -6.96 10.67
CA THR A 49 -2.48 -7.13 9.26
C THR A 49 -3.67 -7.15 8.31
N ALA A 50 -4.90 -7.30 8.83
CA ALA A 50 -6.10 -7.21 8.01
C ALA A 50 -6.46 -5.73 7.87
N GLN A 51 -6.06 -5.14 6.75
CA GLN A 51 -6.17 -3.71 6.51
C GLN A 51 -6.83 -3.41 5.17
N ILE A 52 -7.39 -2.21 5.07
CA ILE A 52 -7.93 -1.68 3.83
C ILE A 52 -7.65 -0.17 3.83
N SER A 53 -7.23 0.37 2.68
CA SER A 53 -6.92 1.78 2.55
C SER A 53 -7.81 2.45 1.51
N PHE A 54 -8.11 3.72 1.73
CA PHE A 54 -8.93 4.54 0.84
C PHE A 54 -8.11 5.77 0.46
N LEU A 55 -8.05 6.09 -0.85
CA LEU A 55 -7.22 7.19 -1.34
C LEU A 55 -8.01 8.03 -2.33
N THR A 56 -7.88 9.35 -2.21
CA THR A 56 -8.41 10.27 -3.23
C THR A 56 -7.43 10.40 -4.38
N GLU A 57 -6.12 10.29 -4.07
CA GLU A 57 -5.06 10.45 -5.05
C GLU A 57 -3.76 9.85 -4.49
N GLU A 58 -2.72 9.84 -5.32
CA GLU A 58 -1.37 9.46 -4.89
C GLU A 58 -0.46 10.66 -5.13
N HIS A 59 0.08 11.23 -4.04
CA HIS A 59 0.86 12.47 -4.13
C HIS A 59 2.27 12.27 -4.69
N THR A 60 2.80 11.06 -4.60
CA THR A 60 4.22 10.82 -4.91
C THR A 60 4.44 9.89 -6.09
N ALA A 61 3.38 9.49 -6.79
CA ALA A 61 3.49 8.57 -7.90
C ALA A 61 2.48 8.93 -8.99
N PRO A 62 2.72 8.49 -10.24
CA PRO A 62 1.87 8.87 -11.36
C PRO A 62 0.50 8.17 -11.37
N VAL A 63 0.35 7.09 -10.61
CA VAL A 63 -0.91 6.33 -10.57
C VAL A 63 -1.24 5.93 -9.13
N VAL A 64 -2.53 5.72 -8.89
CA VAL A 64 -2.99 5.18 -7.60
C VAL A 64 -2.95 3.65 -7.71
N PRO A 65 -2.29 2.96 -6.79
CA PRO A 65 -2.27 1.50 -6.84
C PRO A 65 -3.63 0.91 -6.48
N ASP A 66 -3.86 -0.32 -6.96
CA ASP A 66 -5.07 -1.07 -6.63
C ASP A 66 -4.88 -1.88 -5.35
N LEU A 67 -3.63 -2.25 -5.09
CA LEU A 67 -3.33 -3.04 -3.91
C LEU A 67 -1.88 -2.83 -3.49
N SER A 68 -1.63 -2.94 -2.20
CA SER A 68 -0.29 -2.83 -1.63
C SER A 68 0.11 -4.16 -1.02
N VAL A 69 1.33 -4.60 -1.33
CA VAL A 69 1.90 -5.84 -0.79
C VAL A 69 3.18 -5.48 -0.05
N GLU A 70 3.18 -5.66 1.25
CA GLU A 70 4.38 -5.43 2.05
C GLU A 70 5.18 -6.72 2.12
N VAL A 71 6.48 -6.62 1.81
CA VAL A 71 7.39 -7.77 1.81
C VAL A 71 8.56 -7.51 2.74
N GLU A 72 9.23 -8.57 3.14
CA GLU A 72 10.36 -8.49 4.04
C GLU A 72 11.59 -7.89 3.34
N ASP A 73 11.86 -8.32 2.11
CA ASP A 73 13.04 -7.89 1.35
C ASP A 73 12.62 -7.35 -0.01
N VAL A 74 12.30 -6.05 -0.04
CA VAL A 74 11.77 -5.43 -1.26
C VAL A 74 12.82 -5.39 -2.38
N ASP A 75 14.10 -5.26 -2.05
CA ASP A 75 15.14 -5.24 -3.07
C ASP A 75 15.24 -6.57 -3.80
N ALA A 76 15.18 -7.67 -3.07
CA ALA A 76 15.22 -9.00 -3.66
C ALA A 76 13.98 -9.28 -4.51
N VAL A 77 12.81 -8.84 -4.04
CA VAL A 77 11.56 -8.97 -4.80
C VAL A 77 11.65 -8.16 -6.09
N TYR A 78 12.15 -6.92 -6.01
CA TYR A 78 12.30 -6.07 -7.18
C TYR A 78 13.18 -6.74 -8.24
N ALA A 79 14.31 -7.28 -7.84
CA ALA A 79 15.22 -7.96 -8.75
C ALA A 79 14.53 -9.12 -9.48
N ARG A 80 13.71 -9.89 -8.77
CA ARG A 80 12.96 -11.01 -9.36
C ARG A 80 11.90 -10.51 -10.34
N VAL A 81 11.22 -9.43 -9.99
CA VAL A 81 10.19 -8.84 -10.86
C VAL A 81 10.80 -8.29 -12.14
N ILE A 82 11.94 -7.59 -12.02
CA ILE A 82 12.68 -7.10 -13.20
C ILE A 82 13.04 -8.26 -14.12
N THR A 83 13.57 -9.34 -13.56
CA THR A 83 13.98 -10.52 -14.34
C THR A 83 12.79 -11.16 -15.06
N SER A 84 11.59 -11.08 -14.46
CA SER A 84 10.40 -11.66 -15.06
C SER A 84 9.90 -10.90 -16.30
N GLY A 85 10.36 -9.67 -16.50
CA GLY A 85 9.91 -8.83 -17.60
C GLY A 85 8.59 -8.11 -17.35
N ALA A 86 8.09 -8.13 -16.12
CA ALA A 86 6.85 -7.43 -15.78
C ALA A 86 7.00 -5.92 -15.99
N GLU A 87 5.90 -5.24 -16.28
CA GLU A 87 5.91 -3.81 -16.53
C GLU A 87 6.07 -3.03 -15.22
N ILE A 88 7.18 -2.31 -15.08
CA ILE A 88 7.43 -1.46 -13.92
C ILE A 88 6.84 -0.08 -14.19
N LEU A 89 5.90 0.35 -13.36
CA LEU A 89 5.26 1.65 -13.49
C LEU A 89 5.97 2.72 -12.67
N ARG A 90 6.69 2.33 -11.65
CA ARG A 90 7.49 3.22 -10.82
C ARG A 90 8.66 2.42 -10.28
N GLU A 91 9.86 2.91 -10.54
CA GLU A 91 11.08 2.21 -10.11
C GLU A 91 11.23 2.19 -8.60
N LEU A 92 11.96 1.21 -8.09
CA LEU A 92 12.25 1.06 -6.67
C LEU A 92 12.94 2.33 -6.15
N ARG A 93 12.40 2.91 -5.09
CA ARG A 93 12.95 4.10 -4.46
C ARG A 93 12.51 4.21 -3.01
N ASP A 94 13.27 5.01 -2.26
CA ASP A 94 12.91 5.36 -0.90
C ASP A 94 11.91 6.50 -0.90
N GLU A 95 10.91 6.39 -0.03
CA GLU A 95 9.97 7.46 0.21
C GLU A 95 10.30 8.13 1.54
N GLU A 96 9.84 9.37 1.73
CA GLU A 96 10.18 10.16 2.90
C GLU A 96 9.69 9.55 4.21
N TRP A 97 8.59 8.81 4.16
CA TRP A 97 7.97 8.23 5.38
C TRP A 97 8.55 6.87 5.79
N GLY A 98 9.74 6.54 5.32
CA GLY A 98 10.43 5.34 5.80
C GLY A 98 10.14 4.06 5.05
N VAL A 99 9.51 4.19 3.89
CA VAL A 99 9.15 3.06 3.03
C VAL A 99 10.04 3.07 1.79
N ARG A 100 10.38 1.87 1.32
CA ARG A 100 11.07 1.68 0.06
C ARG A 100 10.14 0.85 -0.81
N ARG A 101 9.78 1.33 -2.01
CA ARG A 101 8.72 0.70 -2.80
C ARG A 101 8.90 0.86 -4.30
N PHE A 102 8.17 0.03 -5.04
CA PHE A 102 8.03 0.16 -6.49
C PHE A 102 6.60 -0.22 -6.89
N PHE A 103 6.21 0.18 -8.09
CA PHE A 103 4.90 -0.17 -8.64
C PHE A 103 5.11 -1.08 -9.85
N VAL A 104 4.30 -2.12 -9.95
CA VAL A 104 4.35 -3.08 -11.05
C VAL A 104 2.92 -3.39 -11.49
N ARG A 105 2.73 -3.66 -12.77
CA ARG A 105 1.42 -4.08 -13.29
C ARG A 105 1.34 -5.60 -13.25
N ASP A 106 0.24 -6.11 -12.70
CA ASP A 106 0.02 -7.55 -12.67
C ASP A 106 -0.57 -8.03 -14.00
N PRO A 107 -0.72 -9.36 -14.20
CA PRO A 107 -1.25 -9.89 -15.48
C PRO A 107 -2.67 -9.43 -15.81
N ASN A 108 -3.42 -8.94 -14.85
CA ASN A 108 -4.80 -8.47 -15.05
C ASN A 108 -4.87 -6.97 -15.31
N GLY A 109 -3.73 -6.29 -15.37
CA GLY A 109 -3.69 -4.85 -15.55
C GLY A 109 -3.79 -4.05 -14.26
N ARG A 110 -3.80 -4.70 -13.10
CA ARG A 110 -3.86 -4.01 -11.81
C ARG A 110 -2.50 -3.46 -11.43
N VAL A 111 -2.51 -2.32 -10.76
CA VAL A 111 -1.29 -1.69 -10.27
C VAL A 111 -1.02 -2.16 -8.86
N VAL A 112 0.13 -2.79 -8.65
CA VAL A 112 0.54 -3.31 -7.35
C VAL A 112 1.67 -2.46 -6.80
N ASN A 113 1.47 -1.91 -5.61
CA ASN A 113 2.50 -1.22 -4.85
C ASN A 113 3.20 -2.26 -3.98
N VAL A 114 4.46 -2.55 -4.30
CA VAL A 114 5.26 -3.49 -3.50
C VAL A 114 6.20 -2.70 -2.63
N LEU A 115 6.12 -2.90 -1.33
CA LEU A 115 6.86 -2.07 -0.37
C LEU A 115 7.51 -2.89 0.71
N GLY A 116 8.57 -2.30 1.29
CA GLY A 116 9.20 -2.78 2.48
C GLY A 116 9.64 -1.58 3.31
N HIS A 117 9.82 -1.78 4.59
CA HIS A 117 10.31 -0.72 5.44
C HIS A 117 11.83 -0.64 5.33
N ARG A 118 12.36 0.58 5.34
CA ARG A 118 13.81 0.77 5.33
C ARG A 118 14.39 0.31 6.66
N CYS A 119 15.62 -0.16 6.59
CA CYS A 119 16.26 -0.77 7.75
C CYS A 119 16.93 0.23 8.70
N GLU A 120 16.94 1.51 8.39
CA GLU A 120 17.65 2.49 9.20
C GLU A 120 17.17 2.55 10.63
N GLY A 121 15.91 2.23 10.88
CA GLY A 121 15.39 2.18 12.24
C GLY A 121 16.04 1.08 13.07
N VAL A 122 16.52 0.05 12.40
CA VAL A 122 17.19 -1.07 13.06
C VAL A 122 18.58 -0.67 13.52
N LEU A 123 19.17 0.27 12.80
CA LEU A 123 20.53 0.73 13.06
C LEU A 123 20.60 1.78 14.16
N GLY A 124 19.44 2.34 14.41
CA GLY A 124 19.34 3.40 15.40
C GLY A 124 19.65 2.91 16.76
#